data_569c877922b57861799bace1e1a0dd3d
#
_entry.id   569c877922b57861799bace1e1a0dd3d
#
_cell.length_a   1.000
_cell.length_b   1.000
_cell.length_c   1.000
_cell.angle_alpha   90.00
_cell.angle_beta   90.00
_cell.angle_gamma   90.00
#
_symmetry.space_group_name_H-M   'P 1'
#
loop_
_entity.id
_entity.type
_entity.pdbx_description
1 polymer ?
#
loop_
_entity_poly.entity_id
_entity_poly.type
_entity_poly.pdbx_seq_one_letter_code
_entity_poly.pdbx_strand_id
1 'polypeptide(L)'
;MTATPAHHAATAISVVPMPARLGAEILGVDLRQRPDADTFAHILDALHRHGVIFLRGQSLTPEQLAVFSTCFGELDIHHMTEHVFPHLPQVRVLSNVKKDGKSIGITKGGMHWHSDLSYKPQPALVTLLYAVECPPTGADTQFADMYAAFADLPEAKRKKLQSLRAVHDRNYRYSELYPGRPPLTPEQVAKVPPVEHPLVRVHPATGRPALFV
;
A
#
# COMPACT_ATOMS: atom_id res chain seq x y z
N MET A 1 30.99 29.55 26.78
CA MET A 1 29.68 29.83 26.15
C MET A 1 29.11 28.51 25.68
N THR A 2 28.26 27.92 26.48
CA THR A 2 27.59 26.62 26.17
C THR A 2 26.33 26.94 25.38
N ALA A 3 26.32 26.51 24.12
CA ALA A 3 25.11 26.61 23.29
C ALA A 3 24.02 25.65 23.82
N THR A 4 22.92 26.19 24.28
CA THR A 4 21.72 25.46 24.63
C THR A 4 21.15 24.81 23.37
N PRO A 5 20.86 23.49 23.32
CA PRO A 5 20.21 22.90 22.18
C PRO A 5 18.82 23.50 22.04
N ALA A 6 18.52 24.01 20.85
CA ALA A 6 17.16 24.45 20.50
C ALA A 6 16.21 23.26 20.60
N HIS A 7 15.36 23.24 21.63
CA HIS A 7 14.18 22.38 21.66
C HIS A 7 13.29 22.76 20.46
N HIS A 8 13.33 21.93 19.41
CA HIS A 8 12.25 21.95 18.44
C HIS A 8 10.96 21.59 19.20
N ALA A 9 10.08 22.57 19.38
CA ALA A 9 8.75 22.32 19.86
C ALA A 9 8.13 21.24 18.96
N ALA A 10 7.84 20.08 19.52
CA ALA A 10 7.17 19.01 18.78
C ALA A 10 5.82 19.59 18.30
N THR A 11 5.68 19.75 17.01
CA THR A 11 4.42 20.18 16.41
C THR A 11 3.39 19.10 16.73
N ALA A 12 2.27 19.49 17.37
CA ALA A 12 1.24 18.52 17.74
C ALA A 12 0.74 17.79 16.48
N ILE A 13 0.63 16.47 16.57
CA ILE A 13 0.08 15.65 15.49
C ILE A 13 -1.36 16.09 15.24
N SER A 14 -1.70 16.30 13.98
CA SER A 14 -3.06 16.55 13.57
C SER A 14 -3.45 15.73 12.34
N VAL A 15 -4.72 15.33 12.26
CA VAL A 15 -5.30 14.56 11.18
C VAL A 15 -6.33 15.43 10.49
N VAL A 16 -6.12 15.69 9.20
CA VAL A 16 -6.99 16.51 8.37
C VAL A 16 -7.68 15.63 7.34
N PRO A 17 -8.97 15.28 7.54
CA PRO A 17 -9.70 14.47 6.57
C PRO A 17 -9.80 15.15 5.21
N MET A 18 -9.73 14.38 4.14
CA MET A 18 -10.02 14.84 2.80
C MET A 18 -11.54 15.08 2.63
N PRO A 19 -11.95 15.99 1.72
CA PRO A 19 -13.36 16.17 1.38
C PRO A 19 -13.87 15.02 0.50
N ALA A 20 -13.66 13.78 0.94
CA ALA A 20 -13.97 12.53 0.26
C ALA A 20 -14.25 11.42 1.29
N ARG A 21 -14.76 10.27 0.83
CA ARG A 21 -15.01 9.11 1.72
C ARG A 21 -13.74 8.46 2.25
N LEU A 22 -12.62 8.63 1.54
CA LEU A 22 -11.30 8.11 1.89
C LEU A 22 -10.30 9.26 1.97
N GLY A 23 -9.29 9.03 2.78
CA GLY A 23 -8.10 9.85 2.82
C GLY A 23 -8.08 10.85 3.97
N ALA A 24 -6.89 10.96 4.60
CA ALA A 24 -6.58 12.03 5.54
C ALA A 24 -5.10 12.40 5.46
N GLU A 25 -4.79 13.68 5.61
CA GLU A 25 -3.42 14.16 5.77
C GLU A 25 -3.03 14.12 7.25
N ILE A 26 -1.84 13.61 7.52
CA ILE A 26 -1.24 13.66 8.86
C ILE A 26 -0.16 14.72 8.85
N LEU A 27 -0.29 15.68 9.77
CA LEU A 27 0.64 16.78 9.96
C LEU A 27 1.41 16.60 11.28
N GLY A 28 2.58 17.23 11.37
CA GLY A 28 3.37 17.26 12.60
C GLY A 28 4.21 16.01 12.85
N VAL A 29 4.38 15.12 11.86
CA VAL A 29 5.19 13.91 11.97
C VAL A 29 6.38 13.98 11.03
N ASP A 30 7.57 13.65 11.53
CA ASP A 30 8.80 13.48 10.77
C ASP A 30 9.19 12.00 10.77
N LEU A 31 9.07 11.35 9.61
CA LEU A 31 9.34 9.92 9.45
C LEU A 31 10.82 9.58 9.23
N ARG A 32 11.72 10.57 9.25
CA ARG A 32 13.17 10.30 9.24
C ARG A 32 13.63 9.54 10.49
N GLN A 33 12.82 9.59 11.54
CA GLN A 33 13.00 8.79 12.74
C GLN A 33 11.80 7.87 12.92
N ARG A 34 12.03 6.71 13.55
CA ARG A 34 10.93 5.83 13.91
C ARG A 34 10.01 6.56 14.90
N PRO A 35 8.71 6.65 14.63
CA PRO A 35 7.78 7.26 15.57
C PRO A 35 7.74 6.46 16.87
N ASP A 36 7.52 7.17 17.98
CA ASP A 36 7.21 6.53 19.26
C ASP A 36 5.83 5.82 19.23
N ALA A 37 5.52 5.10 20.30
CA ALA A 37 4.30 4.30 20.36
C ALA A 37 3.03 5.16 20.26
N ASP A 38 3.01 6.33 20.89
CA ASP A 38 1.85 7.22 20.92
C ASP A 38 1.64 7.87 19.54
N THR A 39 2.72 8.37 18.95
CA THR A 39 2.71 8.89 17.57
C THR A 39 2.22 7.84 16.59
N PHE A 40 2.74 6.62 16.68
CA PHE A 40 2.32 5.54 15.78
C PHE A 40 0.86 5.12 16.01
N ALA A 41 0.38 5.11 17.24
CA ALA A 41 -1.02 4.83 17.55
C ALA A 41 -1.97 5.84 16.87
N HIS A 42 -1.62 7.14 16.85
CA HIS A 42 -2.39 8.17 16.14
C HIS A 42 -2.39 7.94 14.61
N ILE A 43 -1.23 7.56 14.04
CA ILE A 43 -1.11 7.24 12.61
C ILE A 43 -1.99 6.04 12.26
N LEU A 44 -1.94 4.99 13.06
CA LEU A 44 -2.71 3.76 12.86
C LEU A 44 -4.21 3.98 13.00
N ASP A 45 -4.64 4.75 14.01
CA ASP A 45 -6.04 5.13 14.19
C ASP A 45 -6.56 5.94 12.98
N ALA A 46 -5.76 6.90 12.49
CA ALA A 46 -6.10 7.65 11.29
C ALA A 46 -6.24 6.74 10.06
N LEU A 47 -5.33 5.77 9.87
CA LEU A 47 -5.41 4.79 8.80
C LEU A 47 -6.70 3.95 8.90
N HIS A 48 -7.03 3.46 10.08
CA HIS A 48 -8.24 2.67 10.32
C HIS A 48 -9.54 3.44 10.04
N ARG A 49 -9.56 4.73 10.35
CA ARG A 49 -10.73 5.61 10.13
C ARG A 49 -10.88 6.01 8.67
N HIS A 50 -9.79 6.35 8.01
CA HIS A 50 -9.80 7.00 6.71
C HIS A 50 -9.39 6.08 5.55
N GLY A 51 -8.88 4.88 5.82
CA GLY A 51 -8.49 3.87 4.82
C GLY A 51 -7.23 4.21 4.03
N VAL A 52 -6.97 5.48 3.80
CA VAL A 52 -5.74 6.01 3.17
C VAL A 52 -5.27 7.20 3.98
N ILE A 53 -3.98 7.25 4.27
CA ILE A 53 -3.35 8.41 4.91
C ILE A 53 -2.14 8.85 4.08
N PHE A 54 -1.82 10.13 4.15
CA PHE A 54 -0.63 10.64 3.50
C PHE A 54 0.04 11.71 4.36
N LEU A 55 1.37 11.79 4.24
CA LEU A 55 2.22 12.72 4.97
C LEU A 55 3.06 13.47 3.94
N ARG A 56 2.85 14.77 3.81
CA ARG A 56 3.58 15.62 2.87
C ARG A 56 4.91 16.07 3.44
N GLY A 57 5.80 16.54 2.56
CA GLY A 57 7.07 17.16 2.94
C GLY A 57 8.07 16.21 3.59
N GLN A 58 7.90 14.90 3.46
CA GLN A 58 8.85 13.92 3.95
C GLN A 58 10.07 13.82 3.01
N SER A 59 11.25 13.66 3.61
CA SER A 59 12.51 13.41 2.88
C SER A 59 13.19 12.19 3.49
N LEU A 60 12.92 11.02 2.91
CA LEU A 60 13.33 9.72 3.45
C LEU A 60 14.36 9.04 2.56
N THR A 61 15.31 8.36 3.19
CA THR A 61 16.07 7.32 2.51
C THR A 61 15.22 6.03 2.41
N PRO A 62 15.58 5.08 1.51
CA PRO A 62 14.91 3.78 1.44
C PRO A 62 14.92 3.03 2.79
N GLU A 63 16.00 3.15 3.56
CA GLU A 63 16.15 2.54 4.88
C GLU A 63 15.19 3.16 5.90
N GLN A 64 15.03 4.48 5.88
CA GLN A 64 14.08 5.18 6.76
C GLN A 64 12.64 4.80 6.43
N LEU A 65 12.31 4.68 5.14
CA LEU A 65 11.01 4.15 4.71
C LEU A 65 10.78 2.73 5.25
N ALA A 66 11.77 1.85 5.12
CA ALA A 66 11.67 0.48 5.63
C ALA A 66 11.53 0.46 7.16
N VAL A 67 12.31 1.25 7.90
CA VAL A 67 12.19 1.37 9.37
C VAL A 67 10.79 1.82 9.77
N PHE A 68 10.23 2.85 9.14
CA PHE A 68 8.84 3.25 9.39
C PHE A 68 7.86 2.12 9.07
N SER A 69 8.05 1.45 7.94
CA SER A 69 7.16 0.35 7.52
C SER A 69 7.12 -0.79 8.53
N THR A 70 8.23 -1.07 9.27
CA THR A 70 8.23 -2.11 10.32
C THR A 70 7.32 -1.79 11.50
N CYS A 71 6.83 -0.57 11.66
CA CYS A 71 5.84 -0.24 12.68
C CYS A 71 4.50 -0.96 12.44
N PHE A 72 4.18 -1.29 11.18
CA PHE A 72 2.96 -2.00 10.81
C PHE A 72 3.10 -3.53 10.89
N GLY A 73 4.31 -4.05 11.03
CA GLY A 73 4.59 -5.48 11.09
C GLY A 73 5.80 -5.91 10.28
N GLU A 74 5.89 -7.20 10.01
CA GLU A 74 6.95 -7.78 9.20
C GLU A 74 6.82 -7.33 7.73
N LEU A 75 7.95 -6.97 7.12
CA LEU A 75 7.98 -6.52 5.73
C LEU A 75 7.98 -7.70 4.78
N ASP A 76 7.10 -7.66 3.81
CA ASP A 76 7.03 -8.67 2.75
C ASP A 76 8.17 -8.50 1.74
N ILE A 77 8.80 -9.60 1.35
CA ILE A 77 9.72 -9.65 0.21
C ILE A 77 8.93 -10.21 -0.97
N HIS A 78 8.75 -9.38 -1.99
CA HIS A 78 8.02 -9.79 -3.19
C HIS A 78 8.79 -10.91 -3.92
N HIS A 79 8.08 -11.92 -4.42
CA HIS A 79 8.68 -13.05 -5.15
C HIS A 79 9.44 -12.66 -6.43
N MET A 80 9.11 -11.50 -7.04
CA MET A 80 9.89 -10.88 -8.12
C MET A 80 10.85 -9.88 -7.50
N THR A 81 12.14 -10.19 -7.50
CA THR A 81 13.20 -9.38 -6.92
C THR A 81 13.86 -8.43 -7.91
N GLU A 82 13.24 -8.22 -9.06
CA GLU A 82 13.64 -7.18 -10.01
C GLU A 82 13.30 -5.81 -9.47
N HIS A 83 14.18 -4.84 -9.71
CA HIS A 83 13.98 -3.44 -9.29
C HIS A 83 13.80 -3.24 -7.77
N VAL A 84 14.58 -3.98 -6.99
CA VAL A 84 14.73 -3.77 -5.54
C VAL A 84 16.14 -3.27 -5.24
N PHE A 85 16.34 -2.69 -4.07
CA PHE A 85 17.68 -2.41 -3.59
C PHE A 85 18.33 -3.72 -3.13
N PRO A 86 19.58 -4.06 -3.56
CA PRO A 86 20.23 -5.34 -3.20
C PRO A 86 20.33 -5.58 -1.69
N HIS A 87 20.53 -4.52 -0.91
CA HIS A 87 20.63 -4.57 0.55
C HIS A 87 19.27 -4.35 1.26
N LEU A 88 18.20 -4.09 0.50
CA LEU A 88 16.87 -3.78 1.04
C LEU A 88 15.77 -4.34 0.11
N PRO A 89 15.66 -5.67 -0.01
CA PRO A 89 14.78 -6.33 -0.97
C PRO A 89 13.27 -6.11 -0.72
N GLN A 90 12.91 -5.56 0.44
CA GLN A 90 11.53 -5.18 0.80
C GLN A 90 11.07 -3.90 0.09
N VAL A 91 12.01 -3.06 -0.37
CA VAL A 91 11.70 -1.80 -1.05
C VAL A 91 11.86 -1.95 -2.55
N ARG A 92 10.77 -1.71 -3.28
CA ARG A 92 10.73 -1.79 -4.75
C ARG A 92 10.71 -0.41 -5.36
N VAL A 93 11.37 -0.27 -6.50
CA VAL A 93 11.42 0.98 -7.25
C VAL A 93 10.36 0.97 -8.35
N LEU A 94 9.45 1.93 -8.32
CA LEU A 94 8.54 2.27 -9.41
C LEU A 94 9.11 3.48 -10.12
N SER A 95 9.46 3.36 -11.41
CA SER A 95 10.09 4.45 -12.14
C SER A 95 10.01 4.24 -13.65
N ASN A 96 9.81 5.33 -14.39
CA ASN A 96 9.96 5.37 -15.84
C ASN A 96 11.35 5.84 -16.29
N VAL A 97 12.24 6.16 -15.35
CA VAL A 97 13.61 6.60 -15.63
C VAL A 97 14.45 5.45 -16.15
N LYS A 98 15.30 5.74 -17.12
CA LYS A 98 16.30 4.80 -17.63
C LYS A 98 17.70 5.31 -17.30
N LYS A 99 18.58 4.42 -16.84
CA LYS A 99 20.00 4.66 -16.67
C LYS A 99 20.76 3.72 -17.61
N ASP A 100 21.62 4.25 -18.44
CA ASP A 100 22.36 3.50 -19.45
C ASP A 100 21.44 2.62 -20.33
N GLY A 101 20.29 3.17 -20.74
CA GLY A 101 19.28 2.49 -21.57
C GLY A 101 18.43 1.44 -20.84
N LYS A 102 18.73 1.13 -19.57
CA LYS A 102 18.00 0.15 -18.75
C LYS A 102 17.03 0.84 -17.77
N SER A 103 15.82 0.32 -17.64
CA SER A 103 14.86 0.80 -16.63
C SER A 103 15.40 0.56 -15.22
N ILE A 104 15.38 1.59 -14.38
CA ILE A 104 15.79 1.48 -12.97
C ILE A 104 14.65 0.97 -12.08
N GLY A 105 13.42 0.94 -12.57
CA GLY A 105 12.24 0.55 -11.83
C GLY A 105 11.15 -0.06 -12.70
N ILE A 106 10.05 -0.41 -12.09
CA ILE A 106 8.85 -0.94 -12.76
C ILE A 106 8.16 0.23 -13.44
N THR A 107 8.06 0.18 -14.78
CA THR A 107 7.56 1.31 -15.59
C THR A 107 6.04 1.43 -15.68
N LYS A 108 5.31 0.34 -15.45
CA LYS A 108 3.84 0.28 -15.57
C LYS A 108 3.24 -0.54 -14.42
N GLY A 109 3.52 -0.13 -13.18
CA GLY A 109 2.87 -0.68 -12.00
C GLY A 109 1.51 -0.03 -11.75
N GLY A 110 0.55 -0.78 -11.20
CA GLY A 110 -0.71 -0.22 -10.73
C GLY A 110 -1.68 0.25 -11.81
N MET A 111 -1.57 -0.23 -13.05
CA MET A 111 -2.43 0.18 -14.18
C MET A 111 -3.87 -0.32 -14.07
N HIS A 112 -4.15 -1.27 -13.20
CA HIS A 112 -5.45 -1.89 -13.02
C HIS A 112 -5.86 -1.80 -11.56
N TRP A 113 -7.17 -1.74 -11.29
CA TRP A 113 -7.70 -1.86 -9.93
C TRP A 113 -7.31 -3.20 -9.32
N HIS A 114 -6.72 -3.18 -8.15
CA HIS A 114 -6.24 -4.36 -7.43
C HIS A 114 -6.09 -4.08 -5.94
N SER A 115 -6.01 -5.14 -5.17
CA SER A 115 -5.48 -5.11 -3.80
C SER A 115 -4.12 -5.78 -3.79
N ASP A 116 -3.13 -5.13 -3.18
CA ASP A 116 -1.76 -5.67 -3.14
C ASP A 116 -1.71 -7.00 -2.41
N LEU A 117 -0.95 -7.93 -2.99
CA LEU A 117 -0.73 -9.29 -2.48
C LEU A 117 -2.03 -10.08 -2.19
N SER A 118 -3.15 -9.72 -2.83
CA SER A 118 -4.43 -10.43 -2.66
C SER A 118 -4.34 -11.92 -3.02
N TYR A 119 -3.38 -12.29 -3.86
CA TYR A 119 -3.09 -13.67 -4.26
C TYR A 119 -2.26 -14.47 -3.24
N LYS A 120 -1.94 -13.90 -2.06
CA LYS A 120 -1.31 -14.62 -0.94
C LYS A 120 -2.37 -15.08 0.06
N PRO A 121 -2.13 -16.20 0.78
CA PRO A 121 -3.00 -16.63 1.88
C PRO A 121 -3.16 -15.55 2.95
N GLN A 122 -2.11 -14.78 3.22
CA GLN A 122 -2.13 -13.55 4.01
C GLN A 122 -1.81 -12.37 3.10
N PRO A 123 -2.82 -11.60 2.67
CA PRO A 123 -2.61 -10.36 1.92
C PRO A 123 -1.88 -9.31 2.73
N ALA A 124 -1.32 -8.31 2.06
CA ALA A 124 -0.70 -7.19 2.74
C ALA A 124 -1.69 -6.49 3.69
N LEU A 125 -1.23 -6.17 4.90
CA LEU A 125 -1.99 -5.36 5.85
C LEU A 125 -2.05 -3.90 5.37
N VAL A 126 -0.90 -3.39 4.93
CA VAL A 126 -0.69 -2.01 4.47
C VAL A 126 0.31 -2.02 3.32
N THR A 127 0.15 -1.12 2.37
CA THR A 127 1.16 -0.77 1.37
C THR A 127 1.59 0.67 1.57
N LEU A 128 2.89 0.91 1.60
CA LEU A 128 3.46 2.24 1.71
C LEU A 128 4.07 2.64 0.37
N LEU A 129 3.73 3.83 -0.11
CA LEU A 129 4.32 4.46 -1.29
C LEU A 129 5.05 5.73 -0.87
N TYR A 130 6.31 5.84 -1.25
CA TYR A 130 7.08 7.06 -1.07
C TYR A 130 7.38 7.70 -2.43
N ALA A 131 6.80 8.87 -2.65
CA ALA A 131 6.99 9.62 -3.88
C ALA A 131 8.31 10.41 -3.82
N VAL A 132 9.29 10.00 -4.62
CA VAL A 132 10.59 10.69 -4.76
C VAL A 132 10.47 11.82 -5.76
N GLU A 133 9.82 11.56 -6.90
CA GLU A 133 9.61 12.51 -7.97
C GLU A 133 8.25 12.24 -8.61
N CYS A 134 7.45 13.28 -8.73
CA CYS A 134 6.14 13.24 -9.35
C CYS A 134 6.02 14.32 -10.42
N PRO A 135 5.28 14.09 -11.51
CA PRO A 135 4.96 15.14 -12.46
C PRO A 135 4.09 16.21 -11.77
N PRO A 136 4.11 17.46 -12.27
CA PRO A 136 3.31 18.54 -11.69
C PRO A 136 1.80 18.30 -11.85
N THR A 137 1.39 17.47 -12.81
CA THR A 137 -0.01 17.12 -13.09
C THR A 137 -0.12 15.69 -13.60
N GLY A 138 -1.21 15.01 -13.25
CA GLY A 138 -1.48 13.63 -13.66
C GLY A 138 -0.69 12.58 -12.88
N ALA A 139 -0.76 11.34 -13.34
CA ALA A 139 -0.18 10.16 -12.70
C ALA A 139 -0.71 9.91 -11.27
N ASP A 140 -1.95 10.29 -11.01
CA ASP A 140 -2.58 10.13 -9.71
C ASP A 140 -2.75 8.67 -9.33
N THR A 141 -2.48 8.36 -8.05
CA THR A 141 -2.87 7.08 -7.46
C THR A 141 -4.32 7.20 -6.97
N GLN A 142 -5.18 6.35 -7.51
CA GLN A 142 -6.59 6.32 -7.16
C GLN A 142 -6.89 5.20 -6.17
N PHE A 143 -7.81 5.45 -5.24
CA PHE A 143 -8.24 4.48 -4.22
C PHE A 143 -9.75 4.32 -4.24
N ALA A 144 -10.23 3.09 -3.99
CA ALA A 144 -11.65 2.78 -3.86
C ALA A 144 -11.98 2.37 -2.42
N ASP A 145 -13.05 2.97 -1.86
CA ASP A 145 -13.55 2.59 -0.53
C ASP A 145 -14.37 1.30 -0.63
N MET A 146 -13.75 0.18 -0.29
CA MET A 146 -14.39 -1.13 -0.33
C MET A 146 -15.35 -1.38 0.84
N TYR A 147 -15.28 -0.60 1.93
CA TYR A 147 -16.31 -0.57 2.95
C TYR A 147 -17.60 0.06 2.42
N ALA A 148 -17.47 1.24 1.82
CA ALA A 148 -18.61 1.93 1.21
C ALA A 148 -19.19 1.13 0.04
N ALA A 149 -18.33 0.53 -0.80
CA ALA A 149 -18.75 -0.33 -1.90
C ALA A 149 -19.63 -1.50 -1.42
N PHE A 150 -19.33 -2.09 -0.26
CA PHE A 150 -20.17 -3.12 0.35
C PHE A 150 -21.43 -2.51 0.98
N ALA A 151 -21.31 -1.42 1.74
CA ALA A 151 -22.42 -0.81 2.47
C ALA A 151 -23.52 -0.26 1.54
N ASP A 152 -23.14 0.29 0.40
CA ASP A 152 -24.06 0.86 -0.60
C ASP A 152 -24.83 -0.20 -1.40
N LEU A 153 -24.51 -1.51 -1.23
CA LEU A 153 -25.26 -2.58 -1.89
C LEU A 153 -26.61 -2.81 -1.23
N PRO A 154 -27.66 -3.18 -2.00
CA PRO A 154 -28.92 -3.65 -1.47
C PRO A 154 -28.73 -4.83 -0.50
N GLU A 155 -29.56 -4.94 0.56
CA GLU A 155 -29.41 -5.94 1.61
C GLU A 155 -29.37 -7.38 1.06
N ALA A 156 -30.28 -7.70 0.13
CA ALA A 156 -30.32 -9.04 -0.48
C ALA A 156 -28.98 -9.39 -1.19
N LYS A 157 -28.34 -8.38 -1.82
CA LYS A 157 -27.04 -8.56 -2.48
C LYS A 157 -25.94 -8.72 -1.46
N ARG A 158 -25.93 -7.92 -0.38
CA ARG A 158 -24.97 -8.06 0.72
C ARG A 158 -25.02 -9.46 1.33
N LYS A 159 -26.22 -9.96 1.67
CA LYS A 159 -26.42 -11.33 2.21
C LYS A 159 -25.88 -12.38 1.26
N LYS A 160 -26.16 -12.27 -0.05
CA LYS A 160 -25.63 -13.21 -1.04
C LYS A 160 -24.10 -13.19 -1.10
N LEU A 161 -23.48 -12.01 -1.13
CA LEU A 161 -22.03 -11.88 -1.27
C LEU A 161 -21.26 -12.39 -0.04
N GLN A 162 -21.82 -12.30 1.16
CA GLN A 162 -21.20 -12.79 2.40
C GLN A 162 -20.98 -14.31 2.42
N SER A 163 -21.74 -15.07 1.63
CA SER A 163 -21.58 -16.53 1.51
C SER A 163 -20.62 -16.95 0.40
N LEU A 164 -20.13 -16.01 -0.41
CA LEU A 164 -19.28 -16.29 -1.56
C LEU A 164 -17.80 -16.15 -1.23
N ARG A 165 -16.98 -16.85 -2.03
CA ARG A 165 -15.54 -16.72 -2.03
C ARG A 165 -15.08 -16.20 -3.39
N ALA A 166 -14.00 -15.46 -3.42
CA ALA A 166 -13.32 -15.01 -4.62
C ALA A 166 -11.99 -15.76 -4.76
N VAL A 167 -11.71 -16.25 -5.96
CA VAL A 167 -10.41 -16.83 -6.30
C VAL A 167 -9.50 -15.70 -6.76
N HIS A 168 -8.40 -15.51 -6.03
CA HIS A 168 -7.37 -14.55 -6.38
C HIS A 168 -6.22 -15.29 -7.07
N ASP A 169 -6.15 -15.15 -8.38
CA ASP A 169 -5.15 -15.79 -9.21
C ASP A 169 -4.32 -14.72 -9.94
N ARG A 170 -3.09 -14.54 -9.47
CA ARG A 170 -2.14 -13.61 -10.10
C ARG A 170 -1.83 -13.96 -11.56
N ASN A 171 -1.97 -15.21 -11.93
CA ASN A 171 -1.62 -15.70 -13.26
C ASN A 171 -2.80 -15.57 -14.24
N TYR A 172 -4.01 -15.36 -13.70
CA TYR A 172 -5.21 -15.20 -14.50
C TYR A 172 -5.10 -13.98 -15.41
N ARG A 173 -5.35 -14.19 -16.70
CA ARG A 173 -5.26 -13.15 -17.73
C ARG A 173 -3.92 -12.38 -17.76
N TYR A 174 -2.81 -13.00 -17.29
CA TYR A 174 -1.51 -12.32 -17.18
C TYR A 174 -1.06 -11.68 -18.50
N SER A 175 -1.16 -12.39 -19.61
CA SER A 175 -0.74 -11.90 -20.93
C SER A 175 -1.62 -10.77 -21.47
N GLU A 176 -2.89 -10.71 -21.07
CA GLU A 176 -3.80 -9.61 -21.43
C GLU A 176 -3.52 -8.36 -20.57
N LEU A 177 -3.32 -8.55 -19.27
CA LEU A 177 -3.06 -7.46 -18.33
C LEU A 177 -1.67 -6.84 -18.50
N TYR A 178 -0.72 -7.63 -18.99
CA TYR A 178 0.67 -7.21 -19.19
C TYR A 178 1.15 -7.49 -20.62
N PRO A 179 0.56 -6.84 -21.64
CA PRO A 179 0.96 -7.05 -23.01
C PRO A 179 2.44 -6.68 -23.23
N GLY A 180 3.16 -7.53 -23.95
CA GLY A 180 4.59 -7.35 -24.21
C GLY A 180 5.52 -7.93 -23.14
N ARG A 181 5.01 -8.50 -22.05
CA ARG A 181 5.81 -9.37 -21.16
C ARG A 181 5.80 -10.80 -21.67
N PRO A 182 6.90 -11.55 -21.49
CA PRO A 182 6.92 -12.96 -21.83
C PRO A 182 5.89 -13.72 -20.96
N PRO A 183 5.28 -14.79 -21.48
CA PRO A 183 4.41 -15.67 -20.70
C PRO A 183 5.14 -16.19 -19.45
N LEU A 184 4.39 -16.43 -18.38
CA LEU A 184 4.95 -17.03 -17.17
C LEU A 184 5.37 -18.47 -17.44
N THR A 185 6.52 -18.88 -16.91
CA THR A 185 6.95 -20.28 -16.97
C THR A 185 6.13 -21.15 -16.01
N PRO A 186 6.02 -22.47 -16.23
CA PRO A 186 5.35 -23.38 -15.28
C PRO A 186 5.87 -23.24 -13.85
N GLU A 187 7.16 -23.04 -13.66
CA GLU A 187 7.78 -22.85 -12.35
C GLU A 187 7.35 -21.52 -11.69
N GLN A 188 7.20 -20.46 -12.50
CA GLN A 188 6.71 -19.16 -12.00
C GLN A 188 5.24 -19.26 -11.59
N VAL A 189 4.43 -19.97 -12.37
CA VAL A 189 3.01 -20.22 -12.05
C VAL A 189 2.90 -21.06 -10.77
N ALA A 190 3.68 -22.13 -10.64
CA ALA A 190 3.66 -23.00 -9.47
C ALA A 190 4.07 -22.31 -8.17
N LYS A 191 4.92 -21.28 -8.24
CA LYS A 191 5.33 -20.49 -7.06
C LYS A 191 4.21 -19.64 -6.46
N VAL A 192 3.18 -19.31 -7.25
CA VAL A 192 2.08 -18.44 -6.84
C VAL A 192 0.76 -19.08 -7.27
N PRO A 193 0.33 -20.16 -6.61
CA PRO A 193 -0.95 -20.82 -6.90
C PRO A 193 -2.12 -19.89 -6.53
N PRO A 194 -3.28 -20.07 -7.17
CA PRO A 194 -4.50 -19.37 -6.81
C PRO A 194 -4.88 -19.59 -5.34
N VAL A 195 -5.40 -18.55 -4.70
CA VAL A 195 -5.92 -18.61 -3.33
C VAL A 195 -7.38 -18.16 -3.30
N GLU A 196 -8.14 -18.69 -2.36
CA GLU A 196 -9.51 -18.26 -2.13
C GLU A 196 -9.61 -17.41 -0.87
N HIS A 197 -10.30 -16.27 -1.01
CA HIS A 197 -10.67 -15.42 0.12
C HIS A 197 -12.19 -15.27 0.23
N PRO A 198 -12.76 -15.03 1.43
CA PRO A 198 -14.12 -14.54 1.52
C PRO A 198 -14.29 -13.28 0.67
N LEU A 199 -15.33 -13.23 -0.17
CA LEU A 199 -15.61 -12.07 -1.00
C LEU A 199 -15.95 -10.83 -0.17
N VAL A 200 -16.51 -11.04 1.02
CA VAL A 200 -16.69 -10.01 2.04
C VAL A 200 -15.79 -10.35 3.23
N ARG A 201 -14.83 -9.49 3.50
CA ARG A 201 -13.91 -9.63 4.64
C ARG A 201 -14.25 -8.64 5.72
N VAL A 202 -14.21 -9.07 6.97
CA VAL A 202 -14.31 -8.19 8.13
C VAL A 202 -12.90 -7.74 8.50
N HIS A 203 -12.67 -6.44 8.55
CA HIS A 203 -11.37 -5.89 8.93
C HIS A 203 -11.09 -6.17 10.41
N PRO A 204 -9.96 -6.80 10.76
CA PRO A 204 -9.72 -7.30 12.12
C PRO A 204 -9.68 -6.21 13.18
N ALA A 205 -9.20 -5.02 12.85
CA ALA A 205 -9.09 -3.92 13.82
C ALA A 205 -10.36 -3.08 13.93
N THR A 206 -11.13 -2.93 12.84
CA THR A 206 -12.29 -2.03 12.80
C THR A 206 -13.63 -2.77 12.92
N GLY A 207 -13.66 -4.07 12.70
CA GLY A 207 -14.88 -4.86 12.62
C GLY A 207 -15.77 -4.56 11.39
N ARG A 208 -15.33 -3.67 10.49
CA ARG A 208 -16.11 -3.25 9.33
C ARG A 208 -15.99 -4.26 8.18
N PRO A 209 -17.11 -4.67 7.57
CA PRO A 209 -17.10 -5.52 6.39
C PRO A 209 -16.72 -4.70 5.14
N ALA A 210 -15.91 -5.29 4.27
CA ALA A 210 -15.47 -4.74 3.00
C ALA A 210 -15.53 -5.79 1.88
N LEU A 211 -15.76 -5.36 0.65
CA LEU A 211 -15.56 -6.23 -0.51
C LEU A 211 -14.05 -6.48 -0.71
N PHE A 212 -13.73 -7.72 -1.05
CA PHE A 212 -12.37 -8.16 -1.35
C PHE A 212 -12.37 -9.01 -2.61
N VAL A 213 -12.13 -8.34 -3.75
CA VAL A 213 -12.22 -8.87 -5.10
C VAL A 213 -11.00 -8.52 -5.93
#